data_d5398630f546fd578976ee8c9400359a
#
_entry.id   d5398630f546fd578976ee8c9400359a
#
_cell.length_a   1.000
_cell.length_b   1.000
_cell.length_c   1.000
_cell.angle_alpha   90.00
_cell.angle_beta   90.00
_cell.angle_gamma   90.00
#
_symmetry.space_group_name_H-M   'P 1'
#
loop_
_entity.id
_entity.type
_entity.pdbx_description
1 polymer ?
#
loop_
_entity_poly.entity_id
_entity_poly.type
_entity_poly.pdbx_seq_one_letter_code
_entity_poly.pdbx_strand_id
1 'polypeptide(L)'
;TPFWRGDSAARPASLGRVIGEMTGALAADVENGRGVASAELRDLGFDENAVNNTLAYVAEQLDECGAVPTARNLLVEQTRDEVGDWRLILESPYGMEVHGPWALAVNARIQERYGADGQAVPSNDGIIVRLSDTSEEPPGAELFQFEPQEILDVVTDQVEGSSLFASRFRECAGRALVLGGGKPGTRSPLWQQRQRSARL
;
A
#
# COMPACT_ATOMS: atom_id res chain seq x y z
N THR A 1 -11.39 -25.64 -5.26
CA THR A 1 -12.30 -24.58 -5.72
C THR A 1 -11.49 -23.50 -6.39
N PRO A 2 -11.78 -23.11 -7.63
CA PRO A 2 -11.07 -22.01 -8.26
C PRO A 2 -11.37 -20.72 -7.50
N PHE A 3 -10.37 -20.18 -6.83
CA PHE A 3 -10.45 -18.85 -6.24
C PHE A 3 -10.27 -17.83 -7.37
N TRP A 4 -11.36 -17.26 -7.83
CA TRP A 4 -11.31 -16.06 -8.62
C TRP A 4 -11.46 -14.86 -7.69
N ARG A 5 -10.36 -14.17 -7.40
CA ARG A 5 -10.42 -12.81 -6.88
C ARG A 5 -10.31 -11.89 -8.08
N GLY A 6 -11.35 -11.12 -8.34
CA GLY A 6 -11.24 -9.99 -9.24
C GLY A 6 -10.09 -9.09 -8.78
N ASP A 7 -9.25 -8.63 -9.70
CA ASP A 7 -8.30 -7.57 -9.38
C ASP A 7 -9.13 -6.38 -8.90
N SER A 8 -9.05 -6.04 -7.62
CA SER A 8 -9.58 -4.77 -7.14
C SER A 8 -8.79 -3.66 -7.84
N ALA A 9 -9.49 -2.70 -8.43
CA ALA A 9 -8.81 -1.53 -8.98
C ALA A 9 -8.00 -0.86 -7.86
N ALA A 10 -6.71 -0.66 -8.12
CA ALA A 10 -5.87 0.11 -7.22
C ALA A 10 -6.42 1.54 -7.12
N ARG A 11 -6.38 2.13 -5.92
CA ARG A 11 -6.71 3.56 -5.77
C ARG A 11 -5.66 4.36 -6.53
N PRO A 12 -6.05 5.23 -7.50
CA PRO A 12 -5.12 6.13 -8.17
C PRO A 12 -4.49 7.12 -7.17
N ALA A 13 -3.21 7.42 -7.34
CA ALA A 13 -2.50 8.37 -6.46
C ALA A 13 -3.14 9.76 -6.44
N SER A 14 -3.75 10.18 -7.55
CA SER A 14 -4.49 11.45 -7.64
C SER A 14 -5.71 11.48 -6.71
N LEU A 15 -6.50 10.39 -6.65
CA LEU A 15 -7.61 10.25 -5.72
C LEU A 15 -7.10 10.19 -4.27
N GLY A 16 -6.01 9.46 -4.03
CA GLY A 16 -5.37 9.40 -2.72
C GLY A 16 -4.95 10.76 -2.20
N ARG A 17 -4.41 11.61 -3.08
CA ARG A 17 -4.06 13.00 -2.74
C ARG A 17 -5.29 13.80 -2.29
N VAL A 18 -6.37 13.75 -3.04
CA VAL A 18 -7.62 14.47 -2.70
C VAL A 18 -8.19 13.99 -1.35
N ILE A 19 -8.19 12.67 -1.11
CA ILE A 19 -8.59 12.10 0.18
C ILE A 19 -7.70 12.65 1.30
N GLY A 20 -6.38 12.64 1.11
CA GLY A 20 -5.44 13.15 2.11
C GLY A 20 -5.55 14.65 2.34
N GLU A 21 -5.85 15.46 1.31
CA GLU A 21 -6.13 16.89 1.45
C GLU A 21 -7.41 17.13 2.25
N MET A 22 -8.47 16.37 1.95
CA MET A 22 -9.74 16.44 2.69
C MET A 22 -9.56 16.00 4.16
N THR A 23 -8.84 14.91 4.42
CA THR A 23 -8.55 14.47 5.79
C THR A 23 -7.79 15.54 6.57
N GLY A 24 -6.80 16.19 5.95
CA GLY A 24 -6.07 17.31 6.57
C GLY A 24 -6.96 18.52 6.86
N ALA A 25 -7.92 18.84 5.98
CA ALA A 25 -8.87 19.91 6.21
C ALA A 25 -9.86 19.59 7.36
N LEU A 26 -10.32 18.33 7.44
CA LEU A 26 -11.18 17.85 8.53
C LEU A 26 -10.44 17.85 9.87
N ALA A 27 -9.16 17.45 9.89
CA ALA A 27 -8.33 17.54 11.09
C ALA A 27 -8.20 18.99 11.59
N ALA A 28 -7.98 19.92 10.67
CA ALA A 28 -7.93 21.34 11.00
C ALA A 28 -9.28 21.89 11.51
N ASP A 29 -10.40 21.38 11.02
CA ASP A 29 -11.73 21.72 11.54
C ASP A 29 -11.92 21.19 12.97
N VAL A 30 -11.48 19.96 13.25
CA VAL A 30 -11.53 19.37 14.59
C VAL A 30 -10.68 20.18 15.58
N GLU A 31 -9.45 20.52 15.21
CA GLU A 31 -8.51 21.24 16.07
C GLU A 31 -8.90 22.71 16.30
N ASN A 32 -9.39 23.38 15.26
CA ASN A 32 -9.57 24.85 15.28
C ASN A 32 -11.03 25.30 15.25
N GLY A 33 -11.98 24.39 15.07
CA GLY A 33 -13.42 24.71 15.04
C GLY A 33 -13.86 25.60 13.86
N ARG A 34 -13.12 25.59 12.74
CA ARG A 34 -13.41 26.51 11.61
C ARG A 34 -14.61 26.11 10.75
N GLY A 35 -14.93 24.82 10.69
CA GLY A 35 -16.10 24.30 9.98
C GLY A 35 -16.04 24.41 8.46
N VAL A 36 -14.86 24.62 7.85
CA VAL A 36 -14.69 24.79 6.40
C VAL A 36 -14.89 23.47 5.67
N ALA A 37 -14.16 22.44 6.08
CA ALA A 37 -14.27 21.11 5.48
C ALA A 37 -15.63 20.47 5.77
N SER A 38 -16.22 20.77 6.93
CA SER A 38 -17.59 20.35 7.27
C SER A 38 -18.63 20.97 6.34
N ALA A 39 -18.46 22.21 5.91
CA ALA A 39 -19.30 22.86 4.93
C ALA A 39 -19.16 22.21 3.54
N GLU A 40 -17.93 21.90 3.13
CA GLU A 40 -17.65 21.18 1.88
C GLU A 40 -18.30 19.79 1.83
N LEU A 41 -18.29 19.05 2.95
CA LEU A 41 -18.99 17.75 3.03
C LEU A 41 -20.50 17.91 2.83
N ARG A 42 -21.14 18.96 3.39
CA ARG A 42 -22.55 19.25 3.16
C ARG A 42 -22.86 19.58 1.70
N ASP A 43 -21.99 20.36 1.08
CA ASP A 43 -22.11 20.69 -0.35
C ASP A 43 -21.97 19.45 -1.25
N LEU A 44 -21.20 18.44 -0.81
CA LEU A 44 -21.10 17.14 -1.46
C LEU A 44 -22.30 16.21 -1.17
N GLY A 45 -23.25 16.63 -0.36
CA GLY A 45 -24.49 15.89 -0.07
C GLY A 45 -24.44 15.03 1.19
N PHE A 46 -23.45 15.21 2.06
CA PHE A 46 -23.42 14.57 3.38
C PHE A 46 -24.52 15.20 4.27
N ASP A 47 -25.31 14.37 4.92
CA ASP A 47 -26.23 14.83 5.96
C ASP A 47 -25.47 15.14 7.27
N GLU A 48 -26.16 15.78 8.24
CA GLU A 48 -25.54 16.17 9.51
C GLU A 48 -24.98 14.98 10.29
N ASN A 49 -25.60 13.80 10.23
CA ASN A 49 -25.10 12.61 10.90
C ASN A 49 -23.80 12.12 10.24
N ALA A 50 -23.74 12.12 8.91
CA ALA A 50 -22.54 11.73 8.17
C ALA A 50 -21.38 12.70 8.42
N VAL A 51 -21.65 14.02 8.45
CA VAL A 51 -20.64 15.03 8.79
C VAL A 51 -20.12 14.81 10.22
N ASN A 52 -21.04 14.67 11.20
CA ASN A 52 -20.65 14.49 12.60
C ASN A 52 -19.86 13.18 12.82
N ASN A 53 -20.26 12.08 12.18
CA ASN A 53 -19.55 10.80 12.27
C ASN A 53 -18.15 10.90 11.64
N THR A 54 -18.01 11.61 10.51
CA THR A 54 -16.71 11.80 9.86
C THR A 54 -15.77 12.63 10.74
N LEU A 55 -16.29 13.71 11.35
CA LEU A 55 -15.50 14.52 12.29
C LEU A 55 -15.14 13.74 13.55
N ALA A 56 -16.07 12.96 14.10
CA ALA A 56 -15.80 12.12 15.28
C ALA A 56 -14.72 11.09 15.00
N TYR A 57 -14.75 10.45 13.83
CA TYR A 57 -13.72 9.51 13.41
C TYR A 57 -12.34 10.14 13.31
N VAL A 58 -12.25 11.34 12.71
CA VAL A 58 -10.98 12.08 12.61
C VAL A 58 -10.51 12.54 13.99
N ALA A 59 -11.44 12.97 14.85
CA ALA A 59 -11.12 13.38 16.23
C ALA A 59 -10.58 12.22 17.08
N GLU A 60 -11.17 11.04 16.96
CA GLU A 60 -10.70 9.82 17.64
C GLU A 60 -9.28 9.46 17.23
N GLN A 61 -8.98 9.50 15.92
CA GLN A 61 -7.62 9.24 15.41
C GLN A 61 -6.61 10.28 15.92
N LEU A 62 -6.99 11.57 15.96
CA LEU A 62 -6.13 12.62 16.50
C LEU A 62 -5.88 12.44 18.01
N ASP A 63 -6.88 12.02 18.77
CA ASP A 63 -6.76 11.79 20.20
C ASP A 63 -5.88 10.57 20.52
N GLU A 64 -6.01 9.48 19.75
CA GLU A 64 -5.26 8.25 19.97
C GLU A 64 -3.82 8.32 19.47
N CYS A 65 -3.59 8.86 18.27
CA CYS A 65 -2.30 8.84 17.58
C CYS A 65 -1.60 10.20 17.54
N GLY A 66 -2.28 11.29 17.91
CA GLY A 66 -1.76 12.66 17.82
C GLY A 66 -1.66 13.21 16.40
N ALA A 67 -2.00 12.41 15.38
CA ALA A 67 -1.96 12.80 13.98
C ALA A 67 -2.90 11.95 13.13
N VAL A 68 -3.22 12.45 11.92
CA VAL A 68 -3.90 11.69 10.87
C VAL A 68 -3.06 11.66 9.60
N PRO A 69 -3.13 10.60 8.79
CA PRO A 69 -2.47 10.54 7.50
C PRO A 69 -3.14 11.54 6.53
N THR A 70 -2.32 12.41 5.95
CA THR A 70 -2.77 13.45 5.00
C THR A 70 -1.98 13.37 3.70
N ALA A 71 -2.25 14.27 2.76
CA ALA A 71 -1.44 14.39 1.54
C ALA A 71 0.01 14.83 1.81
N ARG A 72 0.33 15.34 3.00
CA ARG A 72 1.67 15.86 3.35
C ARG A 72 2.32 15.13 4.51
N ASN A 73 1.52 14.58 5.40
CA ASN A 73 1.99 13.89 6.60
C ASN A 73 1.55 12.44 6.53
N LEU A 74 2.48 11.53 6.65
CA LEU A 74 2.23 10.11 6.75
C LEU A 74 2.49 9.68 8.20
N LEU A 75 1.74 8.70 8.67
CA LEU A 75 1.86 8.20 10.02
C LEU A 75 2.55 6.82 10.00
N VAL A 76 3.47 6.60 10.92
CA VAL A 76 4.07 5.28 11.15
C VAL A 76 3.79 4.87 12.58
N GLU A 77 3.01 3.81 12.73
CA GLU A 77 2.70 3.20 14.01
C GLU A 77 3.54 1.96 14.24
N GLN A 78 3.89 1.72 15.49
CA GLN A 78 4.62 0.54 15.92
C GLN A 78 3.81 -0.21 16.98
N THR A 79 3.61 -1.50 16.76
CA THR A 79 2.93 -2.36 17.72
C THR A 79 3.53 -3.76 17.72
N ARG A 80 3.19 -4.56 18.72
CA ARG A 80 3.49 -6.00 18.71
C ARG A 80 2.22 -6.78 18.41
N ASP A 81 2.36 -7.83 17.61
CA ASP A 81 1.25 -8.75 17.39
C ASP A 81 1.11 -9.76 18.55
N GLU A 82 0.10 -10.65 18.46
CA GLU A 82 -0.23 -11.62 19.50
C GLU A 82 0.89 -12.65 19.77
N VAL A 83 1.81 -12.85 18.81
CA VAL A 83 2.95 -13.77 18.95
C VAL A 83 4.25 -13.06 19.38
N GLY A 84 4.19 -11.74 19.52
CA GLY A 84 5.30 -10.90 19.97
C GLY A 84 6.12 -10.28 18.83
N ASP A 85 5.82 -10.57 17.57
CA ASP A 85 6.51 -9.99 16.44
C ASP A 85 6.19 -8.48 16.31
N TRP A 86 7.17 -7.71 15.87
CA TRP A 86 6.97 -6.31 15.59
C TRP A 86 6.12 -6.09 14.34
N ARG A 87 5.18 -5.20 14.44
CA ARG A 87 4.37 -4.71 13.34
C ARG A 87 4.52 -3.21 13.21
N LEU A 88 5.01 -2.77 12.04
CA LEU A 88 5.04 -1.35 11.67
C LEU A 88 3.96 -1.12 10.62
N ILE A 89 3.19 -0.07 10.81
CA ILE A 89 2.08 0.29 9.92
C ILE A 89 2.36 1.69 9.40
N LEU A 90 2.67 1.79 8.10
CA LEU A 90 2.68 3.07 7.41
C LEU A 90 1.27 3.36 6.94
N GLU A 91 0.66 4.41 7.45
CA GLU A 91 -0.62 4.92 6.99
C GLU A 91 -0.41 6.02 5.95
N SER A 92 -1.05 5.83 4.79
CA SER A 92 -0.87 6.69 3.63
C SER A 92 -2.08 6.63 2.70
N PRO A 93 -2.61 7.76 2.22
CA PRO A 93 -3.79 7.78 1.37
C PRO A 93 -3.50 7.42 -0.10
N TYR A 94 -2.25 7.29 -0.52
CA TYR A 94 -1.85 7.29 -1.94
C TYR A 94 -2.21 6.04 -2.74
N GLY A 95 -2.56 4.93 -2.09
CA GLY A 95 -3.08 3.73 -2.76
C GLY A 95 -2.01 2.79 -3.30
N MET A 96 -2.49 1.64 -3.80
CA MET A 96 -1.63 0.52 -4.26
C MET A 96 -0.68 0.88 -5.40
N GLU A 97 -1.01 1.87 -6.24
CA GLU A 97 -0.11 2.31 -7.31
C GLU A 97 1.21 2.86 -6.77
N VAL A 98 1.16 3.48 -5.58
CA VAL A 98 2.33 4.00 -4.86
C VAL A 98 2.87 2.96 -3.89
N HIS A 99 1.99 2.36 -3.09
CA HIS A 99 2.41 1.45 -2.03
C HIS A 99 3.00 0.14 -2.55
N GLY A 100 2.57 -0.35 -3.72
CA GLY A 100 3.10 -1.56 -4.33
C GLY A 100 4.61 -1.48 -4.61
N PRO A 101 5.06 -0.54 -5.44
CA PRO A 101 6.49 -0.31 -5.67
C PRO A 101 7.26 0.03 -4.39
N TRP A 102 6.68 0.87 -3.53
CA TRP A 102 7.30 1.24 -2.28
C TRP A 102 7.54 0.04 -1.35
N ALA A 103 6.57 -0.87 -1.23
CA ALA A 103 6.72 -2.10 -0.47
C ALA A 103 7.83 -3.02 -1.02
N LEU A 104 8.10 -3.01 -2.35
CA LEU A 104 9.25 -3.72 -2.90
C LEU A 104 10.57 -3.14 -2.38
N ALA A 105 10.70 -1.82 -2.35
CA ALA A 105 11.89 -1.16 -1.81
C ALA A 105 12.04 -1.41 -0.31
N VAL A 106 10.95 -1.34 0.45
CA VAL A 106 10.93 -1.66 1.88
C VAL A 106 11.35 -3.11 2.12
N ASN A 107 10.82 -4.07 1.35
CA ASN A 107 11.22 -5.47 1.44
C ASN A 107 12.73 -5.67 1.17
N ALA A 108 13.28 -5.00 0.16
CA ALA A 108 14.72 -5.07 -0.12
C ALA A 108 15.54 -4.57 1.08
N ARG A 109 15.16 -3.43 1.67
CA ARG A 109 15.81 -2.87 2.85
C ARG A 109 15.68 -3.77 4.09
N ILE A 110 14.53 -4.42 4.27
CA ILE A 110 14.33 -5.40 5.34
C ILE A 110 15.28 -6.60 5.15
N GLN A 111 15.35 -7.15 3.95
CA GLN A 111 16.24 -8.27 3.62
C GLN A 111 17.71 -7.92 3.89
N GLU A 112 18.14 -6.72 3.51
CA GLU A 112 19.51 -6.26 3.72
C GLU A 112 19.86 -6.09 5.21
N ARG A 113 18.94 -5.52 6.00
CA ARG A 113 19.21 -5.17 7.41
C ARG A 113 18.87 -6.27 8.41
N TYR A 114 17.80 -7.03 8.14
CA TYR A 114 17.20 -7.98 9.09
C TYR A 114 17.15 -9.42 8.57
N GLY A 115 17.59 -9.66 7.32
CA GLY A 115 17.52 -10.99 6.70
C GLY A 115 16.11 -11.37 6.24
N ALA A 116 15.86 -12.69 6.11
CA ALA A 116 14.61 -13.21 5.51
C ALA A 116 13.36 -13.10 6.39
N ASP A 117 13.48 -12.66 7.64
CA ASP A 117 12.42 -12.76 8.64
C ASP A 117 11.44 -11.57 8.67
N GLY A 118 11.44 -10.73 7.63
CA GLY A 118 10.55 -9.59 7.52
C GLY A 118 9.79 -9.54 6.21
N GLN A 119 8.57 -8.99 6.26
CA GLN A 119 7.71 -8.84 5.08
C GLN A 119 6.95 -7.52 5.11
N ALA A 120 6.98 -6.77 4.01
CA ALA A 120 6.13 -5.60 3.77
C ALA A 120 4.97 -5.98 2.83
N VAL A 121 3.75 -5.71 3.26
CA VAL A 121 2.50 -5.98 2.54
C VAL A 121 1.79 -4.67 2.25
N PRO A 122 1.65 -4.27 0.97
CA PRO A 122 0.95 -3.04 0.61
C PRO A 122 -0.56 -3.22 0.57
N SER A 123 -1.28 -2.12 0.85
CA SER A 123 -2.71 -1.97 0.67
C SER A 123 -3.04 -0.62 0.03
N ASN A 124 -4.32 -0.30 -0.17
CA ASN A 124 -4.71 1.04 -0.62
C ASN A 124 -4.49 2.12 0.47
N ASP A 125 -4.40 1.72 1.73
CA ASP A 125 -4.36 2.64 2.87
C ASP A 125 -2.99 2.69 3.54
N GLY A 126 -2.00 1.94 3.00
CA GLY A 126 -0.65 1.97 3.52
C GLY A 126 0.15 0.68 3.29
N ILE A 127 1.18 0.51 4.11
CA ILE A 127 2.07 -0.65 4.06
C ILE A 127 2.20 -1.20 5.48
N ILE A 128 1.93 -2.49 5.64
CA ILE A 128 2.15 -3.20 6.90
C ILE A 128 3.44 -3.99 6.78
N VAL A 129 4.38 -3.74 7.69
CA VAL A 129 5.62 -4.50 7.84
C VAL A 129 5.51 -5.38 9.06
N ARG A 130 5.86 -6.65 8.91
CA ARG A 130 6.05 -7.59 10.02
C ARG A 130 7.51 -7.98 10.10
N LEU A 131 8.08 -7.88 11.29
CA LEU A 131 9.45 -8.30 11.60
C LEU A 131 9.38 -9.28 12.77
N SER A 132 10.10 -10.39 12.64
CA SER A 132 10.24 -11.34 13.76
C SER A 132 10.80 -10.64 14.98
N ASP A 133 10.44 -11.14 16.17
CA ASP A 133 10.94 -10.59 17.43
C ASP A 133 12.47 -10.69 17.48
N THR A 134 13.10 -9.59 17.13
CA THR A 134 14.53 -9.40 17.36
C THR A 134 14.67 -8.69 18.70
N SER A 135 15.64 -9.06 19.48
CA SER A 135 15.95 -8.43 20.78
C SER A 135 16.34 -6.96 20.68
N GLU A 136 16.40 -6.43 19.47
CA GLU A 136 16.74 -5.04 19.17
C GLU A 136 15.47 -4.20 18.99
N GLU A 137 15.62 -2.89 19.18
CA GLU A 137 14.57 -1.92 18.95
C GLU A 137 14.10 -1.96 17.48
N PRO A 138 12.78 -1.97 17.20
CA PRO A 138 12.29 -2.03 15.84
C PRO A 138 12.67 -0.76 15.06
N PRO A 139 12.82 -0.84 13.74
CA PRO A 139 13.00 0.35 12.94
C PRO A 139 11.80 1.29 13.07
N GLY A 140 12.07 2.58 12.94
CA GLY A 140 11.03 3.60 12.90
C GLY A 140 10.63 3.99 11.48
N ALA A 141 10.26 5.27 11.31
CA ALA A 141 9.86 5.84 10.03
C ALA A 141 10.97 5.79 8.96
N GLU A 142 12.24 5.71 9.38
CA GLU A 142 13.40 5.62 8.48
C GLU A 142 13.38 4.38 7.58
N LEU A 143 12.63 3.33 7.96
CA LEU A 143 12.44 2.15 7.11
C LEU A 143 11.74 2.50 5.81
N PHE A 144 10.86 3.49 5.84
CA PHE A 144 10.05 3.93 4.70
C PHE A 144 10.64 5.13 3.96
N GLN A 145 11.70 5.75 4.49
CA GLN A 145 12.32 6.93 3.89
C GLN A 145 13.37 6.54 2.86
N PHE A 146 13.22 7.03 1.63
CA PHE A 146 14.15 6.82 0.53
C PHE A 146 14.42 8.14 -0.18
N GLU A 147 15.63 8.30 -0.66
CA GLU A 147 15.92 9.35 -1.63
C GLU A 147 15.27 9.00 -2.99
N PRO A 148 14.82 10.00 -3.78
CA PRO A 148 14.11 9.73 -5.04
C PRO A 148 14.84 8.82 -6.02
N GLN A 149 16.17 8.96 -6.13
CA GLN A 149 16.95 8.11 -7.02
C GLN A 149 17.15 6.71 -6.43
N GLU A 150 17.38 6.62 -5.13
CA GLU A 150 17.54 5.35 -4.42
C GLU A 150 16.31 4.45 -4.61
N ILE A 151 15.11 4.99 -4.36
CA ILE A 151 13.89 4.18 -4.49
C ILE A 151 13.66 3.70 -5.92
N LEU A 152 13.98 4.53 -6.92
CA LEU A 152 13.84 4.17 -8.33
C LEU A 152 14.76 3.01 -8.70
N ASP A 153 16.01 3.07 -8.29
CA ASP A 153 17.01 2.04 -8.56
C ASP A 153 16.63 0.73 -7.86
N VAL A 154 16.30 0.77 -6.57
CA VAL A 154 15.89 -0.40 -5.79
C VAL A 154 14.62 -1.04 -6.36
N VAL A 155 13.60 -0.26 -6.70
CA VAL A 155 12.36 -0.80 -7.29
C VAL A 155 12.63 -1.44 -8.63
N THR A 156 13.48 -0.84 -9.47
CA THR A 156 13.84 -1.39 -10.77
C THR A 156 14.51 -2.76 -10.63
N ASP A 157 15.43 -2.91 -9.68
CA ASP A 157 16.12 -4.17 -9.41
C ASP A 157 15.18 -5.25 -8.83
N GLN A 158 14.22 -4.85 -8.00
CA GLN A 158 13.33 -5.78 -7.31
C GLN A 158 12.10 -6.18 -8.13
N VAL A 159 11.70 -5.39 -9.14
CA VAL A 159 10.44 -5.62 -9.87
C VAL A 159 10.41 -6.95 -10.59
N GLU A 160 11.54 -7.40 -11.16
CA GLU A 160 11.63 -8.67 -11.89
C GLU A 160 11.26 -9.90 -11.04
N GLY A 161 11.68 -9.88 -9.75
CA GLY A 161 11.40 -10.95 -8.80
C GLY A 161 9.95 -10.93 -8.26
N SER A 162 9.17 -9.89 -8.55
CA SER A 162 7.84 -9.74 -8.00
C SER A 162 6.82 -10.66 -8.69
N SER A 163 5.90 -11.22 -7.89
CA SER A 163 4.81 -12.06 -8.43
C SER A 163 3.86 -11.26 -9.34
N LEU A 164 3.73 -9.96 -9.10
CA LEU A 164 2.93 -9.05 -9.91
C LEU A 164 3.55 -8.88 -11.29
N PHE A 165 4.87 -8.61 -11.37
CA PHE A 165 5.59 -8.52 -12.65
C PHE A 165 5.45 -9.80 -13.47
N ALA A 166 5.73 -10.95 -12.85
CA ALA A 166 5.60 -12.25 -13.52
C ALA A 166 4.17 -12.50 -14.06
N SER A 167 3.15 -12.02 -13.35
CA SER A 167 1.76 -12.10 -13.78
C SER A 167 1.47 -11.18 -14.96
N ARG A 168 1.88 -9.91 -14.87
CA ARG A 168 1.65 -8.89 -15.92
C ARG A 168 2.49 -9.16 -17.16
N PHE A 169 3.74 -9.59 -17.00
CA PHE A 169 4.59 -10.00 -18.13
C PHE A 169 3.96 -11.14 -18.92
N ARG A 170 3.46 -12.18 -18.23
CA ARG A 170 2.76 -13.30 -18.89
C ARG A 170 1.50 -12.85 -19.62
N GLU A 171 0.73 -11.92 -19.05
CA GLU A 171 -0.45 -11.34 -19.70
C GLU A 171 -0.06 -10.58 -20.98
N CYS A 172 0.96 -9.73 -20.90
CA CYS A 172 1.49 -8.99 -22.04
C CYS A 172 2.04 -9.93 -23.13
N ALA A 173 2.82 -10.94 -22.75
CA ALA A 173 3.35 -11.94 -23.67
C ALA A 173 2.24 -12.78 -24.35
N GLY A 174 1.16 -13.07 -23.61
CA GLY A 174 -0.04 -13.70 -24.16
C GLY A 174 -0.75 -12.83 -25.20
N ARG A 175 -0.94 -11.55 -24.90
CA ARG A 175 -1.54 -10.55 -25.82
C ARG A 175 -0.68 -10.31 -27.06
N ALA A 176 0.63 -10.31 -26.90
CA ALA A 176 1.59 -10.19 -28.00
C ALA A 176 1.74 -11.48 -28.83
N LEU A 177 1.01 -12.56 -28.48
CA LEU A 177 1.06 -13.88 -29.14
C LEU A 177 2.46 -14.54 -29.12
N VAL A 178 3.34 -14.09 -28.25
CA VAL A 178 4.70 -14.64 -28.07
C VAL A 178 4.66 -15.97 -27.31
N LEU A 179 3.68 -16.11 -26.40
CA LEU A 179 3.39 -17.40 -25.78
C LEU A 179 2.59 -18.23 -26.78
N GLY A 180 3.20 -19.30 -27.29
CA GLY A 180 2.56 -20.18 -28.28
C GLY A 180 1.16 -20.60 -27.85
N GLY A 181 0.18 -20.47 -28.74
CA GLY A 181 -1.21 -20.83 -28.53
C GLY A 181 -1.36 -22.29 -28.12
N GLY A 182 -2.16 -22.53 -27.07
CA GLY A 182 -2.62 -23.87 -26.74
C GLY A 182 -3.55 -24.42 -27.83
N LYS A 183 -3.54 -25.71 -28.04
CA LYS A 183 -4.55 -26.35 -28.92
C LYS A 183 -5.93 -26.09 -28.32
N PRO A 184 -6.97 -25.82 -29.14
CA PRO A 184 -8.34 -25.70 -28.63
C PRO A 184 -8.71 -26.91 -27.76
N GLY A 185 -9.26 -26.67 -26.57
CA GLY A 185 -9.64 -27.71 -25.62
C GLY A 185 -8.53 -28.22 -24.69
N THR A 186 -7.26 -27.79 -24.86
CA THR A 186 -6.18 -28.14 -23.94
C THR A 186 -5.65 -26.91 -23.23
N ARG A 187 -5.69 -26.94 -21.90
CA ARG A 187 -5.15 -25.86 -21.06
C ARG A 187 -3.73 -26.23 -20.63
N SER A 188 -2.76 -25.44 -21.07
CA SER A 188 -1.38 -25.62 -20.56
C SER A 188 -1.35 -25.35 -19.05
N PRO A 189 -0.73 -26.21 -18.24
CA PRO A 189 -0.56 -25.97 -16.82
C PRO A 189 0.14 -24.63 -16.54
N LEU A 190 -0.26 -23.94 -15.48
CA LEU A 190 0.29 -22.61 -15.12
C LEU A 190 1.81 -22.63 -14.92
N TRP A 191 2.36 -23.72 -14.41
CA TRP A 191 3.81 -23.85 -14.23
C TRP A 191 4.58 -23.87 -15.56
N GLN A 192 4.03 -24.51 -16.62
CA GLN A 192 4.63 -24.49 -17.94
C GLN A 192 4.57 -23.10 -18.57
N GLN A 193 3.47 -22.37 -18.35
CA GLN A 193 3.35 -21.00 -18.82
C GLN A 193 4.36 -20.07 -18.13
N ARG A 194 4.59 -20.27 -16.81
CA ARG A 194 5.63 -19.55 -16.05
C ARG A 194 7.02 -19.82 -16.59
N GLN A 195 7.36 -21.09 -16.83
CA GLN A 195 8.66 -21.45 -17.39
C GLN A 195 8.89 -20.88 -18.80
N ARG A 196 7.86 -20.84 -19.64
CA ARG A 196 7.96 -20.26 -20.97
C ARG A 196 8.13 -18.74 -20.91
N SER A 197 7.40 -18.05 -20.06
CA SER A 197 7.55 -16.60 -19.90
C SER A 197 8.89 -16.20 -19.28
N ALA A 198 9.49 -17.04 -18.44
CA ALA A 198 10.80 -16.77 -17.85
C ALA A 198 11.99 -16.99 -18.83
N ARG A 199 11.72 -17.53 -20.02
CA ARG A 199 12.74 -17.75 -21.09
C ARG A 199 12.66 -16.70 -22.21
N LEU A 200 11.70 -15.78 -22.14
CA LEU A 200 11.55 -14.64 -23.05
C LEU A 200 12.34 -13.43 -22.53
#